data_5c86115f89c0e641a297a02e60f20cf4
#
_entry.id   5c86115f89c0e641a297a02e60f20cf4
#
_cell.length_a   1.000
_cell.length_b   1.000
_cell.length_c   1.000
_cell.angle_alpha   90.00
_cell.angle_beta   90.00
_cell.angle_gamma   90.00
#
_symmetry.space_group_name_H-M   'P 1'
#
loop_
_entity.id
_entity.type
_entity.pdbx_description
1 polymer ?
#
loop_
_entity_poly.entity_id
_entity_poly.type
_entity_poly.pdbx_seq_one_letter_code
_entity_poly.pdbx_strand_id
1 'polypeptide(L)'
;MSKSPDANTDPTSFFDNYGFFGHPRGLSTLFYTEMWERFSYYGMRAILTLYMTKSLAEGGLAFDEKYASVIYATYVSSVWYLPLIGGWLADKIFGARRAVLIGGIIIACGHYSMAINTLGTFYAGLILIACGTGFLKPNISSMVGQLYGGTDERRDAGFSIFYMGINLGAFLSPIVVGFLAQAPAFRDFISSLGFSPNSAWHWGFGAAGVGMTLGLIQYLFPISVKIKPSIKRYFAFVIIFEVFFAIIGWFLGWPGSVRSILGLMFGLIAAFIVNRLKAQSDESKFPRDKSIWVIKEHGLRNVGKPPTKQTSSDVSESKSEKLDVVTLGLAVVGGVVGTALGLYFGDAGFLSALFPAVVGFFAGYLIGITRLLNGDELKRVLVIFILFLFSIFFWMTYEQAGSSLTLFADRLTATTILGWQYPSSWFQSVPAIFVIILAPVMAAIWQGLGHRQPSSPGKFTIGLFFAGIAFVVIAFASTLAGQGRVSPMWLVVVYFLQTIGELCLSPVGLSTVTKLAPARMLGLMMGVWFLSISIGSYIAGLTTRLFAGNDTAVLTRAFWIFAAVTLAAAFVLAVLTPLIKRMTPRAT
;
A
#
# COMPACT_ATOMS: atom_id res chain seq x y z
N MET A 1 11.19 -42.15 -43.81
CA MET A 1 10.06 -41.37 -43.27
C MET A 1 10.54 -40.70 -42.00
N SER A 2 11.07 -39.50 -42.14
CA SER A 2 11.52 -38.63 -41.02
C SER A 2 10.31 -37.86 -40.50
N LYS A 3 9.98 -38.06 -39.23
CA LYS A 3 8.99 -37.24 -38.55
C LYS A 3 9.53 -35.80 -38.43
N SER A 4 8.86 -34.86 -39.07
CA SER A 4 9.05 -33.41 -38.82
C SER A 4 8.75 -33.11 -37.35
N PRO A 5 9.52 -32.22 -36.69
CA PRO A 5 9.18 -31.76 -35.33
C PRO A 5 7.90 -30.93 -35.40
N ASP A 6 6.93 -31.27 -34.59
CA ASP A 6 5.66 -30.56 -34.45
C ASP A 6 5.91 -29.07 -34.11
N ALA A 7 5.58 -28.22 -35.06
CA ALA A 7 5.60 -26.75 -34.95
C ALA A 7 4.35 -26.22 -34.25
N ASN A 8 3.92 -26.88 -33.17
CA ASN A 8 2.77 -26.41 -32.37
C ASN A 8 3.12 -26.41 -30.89
N THR A 9 4.24 -25.76 -30.54
CA THR A 9 4.45 -25.38 -29.14
C THR A 9 3.66 -24.09 -28.89
N ASP A 10 2.48 -24.27 -28.30
CA ASP A 10 1.66 -23.23 -27.74
C ASP A 10 2.57 -22.24 -26.92
N PRO A 11 2.58 -20.94 -27.24
CA PRO A 11 3.34 -19.96 -26.46
C PRO A 11 2.99 -19.96 -24.96
N THR A 12 1.87 -20.55 -24.57
CA THR A 12 1.44 -20.73 -23.19
C THR A 12 2.25 -21.79 -22.43
N SER A 13 2.86 -22.77 -23.11
CA SER A 13 3.68 -23.81 -22.47
C SER A 13 4.94 -23.28 -21.76
N PHE A 14 5.37 -22.07 -22.09
CA PHE A 14 6.49 -21.40 -21.43
C PHE A 14 6.17 -20.94 -19.99
N PHE A 15 4.88 -20.85 -19.63
CA PHE A 15 4.40 -20.42 -18.32
C PHE A 15 4.07 -21.59 -17.38
N ASP A 16 4.16 -22.82 -17.85
CA ASP A 16 3.76 -24.06 -17.14
C ASP A 16 4.74 -24.54 -16.06
N ASN A 17 5.52 -23.64 -15.49
CA ASN A 17 6.38 -24.05 -14.40
C ASN A 17 5.62 -23.92 -13.06
N TYR A 18 4.90 -24.97 -12.67
CA TYR A 18 4.08 -25.14 -11.47
C TYR A 18 4.88 -25.07 -10.16
N GLY A 19 5.59 -23.97 -9.91
CA GLY A 19 6.52 -23.88 -8.79
C GLY A 19 5.97 -23.27 -7.51
N PHE A 20 4.83 -22.55 -7.55
CA PHE A 20 4.30 -21.81 -6.41
C PHE A 20 2.78 -21.97 -6.33
N PHE A 21 2.32 -22.90 -5.49
CA PHE A 21 0.90 -23.26 -5.35
C PHE A 21 0.20 -23.58 -6.70
N GLY A 22 0.91 -24.21 -7.64
CA GLY A 22 0.38 -24.51 -8.98
C GLY A 22 0.38 -23.33 -9.96
N HIS A 23 1.02 -22.22 -9.61
CA HIS A 23 1.11 -20.99 -10.41
C HIS A 23 2.53 -20.77 -10.99
N PRO A 24 2.67 -19.85 -11.96
CA PRO A 24 3.98 -19.50 -12.52
C PRO A 24 4.96 -19.07 -11.42
N ARG A 25 6.22 -19.50 -11.52
CA ARG A 25 7.26 -19.18 -10.51
C ARG A 25 7.45 -17.69 -10.28
N GLY A 26 7.23 -16.86 -11.31
CA GLY A 26 7.27 -15.40 -11.18
C GLY A 26 6.31 -14.84 -10.13
N LEU A 27 5.19 -15.53 -9.86
CA LEU A 27 4.25 -15.13 -8.83
C LEU A 27 4.89 -15.14 -7.44
N SER A 28 5.76 -16.13 -7.12
CA SER A 28 6.45 -16.15 -5.82
C SER A 28 7.34 -14.93 -5.62
N THR A 29 8.04 -14.51 -6.68
CA THR A 29 8.89 -13.32 -6.61
C THR A 29 8.07 -12.06 -6.37
N LEU A 30 6.97 -11.87 -7.12
CA LEU A 30 6.11 -10.70 -6.96
C LEU A 30 5.38 -10.73 -5.60
N PHE A 31 4.93 -11.91 -5.15
CA PHE A 31 4.33 -12.12 -3.83
C PHE A 31 5.25 -11.66 -2.70
N TYR A 32 6.47 -12.16 -2.64
CA TYR A 32 7.39 -11.79 -1.54
C TYR A 32 7.89 -10.35 -1.66
N THR A 33 8.07 -9.83 -2.88
CA THR A 33 8.44 -8.42 -3.07
C THR A 33 7.35 -7.49 -2.56
N GLU A 34 6.10 -7.75 -2.91
CA GLU A 34 4.96 -6.98 -2.42
C GLU A 34 4.78 -7.16 -0.91
N MET A 35 4.90 -8.39 -0.40
CA MET A 35 4.83 -8.68 1.04
C MET A 35 5.82 -7.80 1.84
N TRP A 36 7.07 -7.73 1.40
CA TRP A 36 8.10 -6.91 2.07
C TRP A 36 7.87 -5.41 1.89
N GLU A 37 7.37 -4.98 0.72
CA GLU A 37 7.00 -3.59 0.52
C GLU A 37 5.83 -3.21 1.44
N ARG A 38 4.79 -4.05 1.51
CA ARG A 38 3.68 -3.85 2.44
C ARG A 38 4.13 -3.90 3.90
N PHE A 39 5.05 -4.80 4.24
CA PHE A 39 5.69 -4.81 5.56
C PHE A 39 6.32 -3.44 5.86
N SER A 40 7.10 -2.89 4.95
CA SER A 40 7.74 -1.60 5.16
C SER A 40 6.73 -0.46 5.33
N TYR A 41 5.72 -0.40 4.48
CA TYR A 41 4.71 0.64 4.49
C TYR A 41 3.82 0.60 5.74
N TYR A 42 3.20 -0.56 6.03
CA TYR A 42 2.27 -0.66 7.17
C TYR A 42 2.99 -0.58 8.51
N GLY A 43 4.23 -1.08 8.60
CA GLY A 43 5.04 -0.96 9.82
C GLY A 43 5.38 0.51 10.14
N MET A 44 5.89 1.23 9.17
CA MET A 44 6.17 2.67 9.34
C MET A 44 4.88 3.43 9.66
N ARG A 45 3.79 3.20 8.91
CA ARG A 45 2.50 3.85 9.12
C ARG A 45 1.95 3.61 10.52
N ALA A 46 2.14 2.40 11.07
CA ALA A 46 1.63 2.04 12.40
C ALA A 46 2.22 2.89 13.54
N ILE A 47 3.44 3.36 13.37
CA ILE A 47 4.13 4.16 14.39
C ILE A 47 4.22 5.66 14.04
N LEU A 48 3.91 6.05 12.79
CA LEU A 48 4.13 7.41 12.29
C LEU A 48 3.38 8.47 13.10
N THR A 49 2.07 8.31 13.29
CA THR A 49 1.25 9.27 14.05
C THR A 49 1.71 9.37 15.49
N LEU A 50 2.05 8.24 16.11
CA LEU A 50 2.54 8.19 17.48
C LEU A 50 3.89 8.89 17.61
N TYR A 51 4.84 8.60 16.72
CA TYR A 51 6.14 9.26 16.70
C TYR A 51 6.04 10.79 16.57
N MET A 52 5.15 11.29 15.70
CA MET A 52 4.95 12.72 15.54
C MET A 52 4.38 13.40 16.78
N THR A 53 3.47 12.73 17.51
CA THR A 53 2.72 13.34 18.61
C THR A 53 3.29 13.04 20.01
N LYS A 54 4.13 12.02 20.17
CA LYS A 54 4.79 11.71 21.44
C LYS A 54 5.79 12.80 21.83
N SER A 55 5.95 13.01 23.13
CA SER A 55 6.86 14.01 23.70
C SER A 55 8.32 13.76 23.33
N LEU A 56 9.13 14.81 23.36
CA LEU A 56 10.58 14.70 23.18
C LEU A 56 11.22 13.79 24.25
N ALA A 57 10.66 13.77 25.46
CA ALA A 57 11.13 12.88 26.54
C ALA A 57 10.89 11.39 26.21
N GLU A 58 9.90 11.07 25.40
CA GLU A 58 9.60 9.71 24.89
C GLU A 58 10.29 9.42 23.54
N GLY A 59 11.12 10.34 23.04
CA GLY A 59 11.82 10.23 21.77
C GLY A 59 10.97 10.56 20.55
N GLY A 60 9.77 11.14 20.71
CA GLY A 60 8.92 11.63 19.63
C GLY A 60 9.29 13.04 19.17
N LEU A 61 8.51 13.58 18.23
CA LEU A 61 8.72 14.92 17.68
C LEU A 61 7.96 16.02 18.42
N ALA A 62 7.05 15.66 19.34
CA ALA A 62 6.19 16.58 20.08
C ALA A 62 5.42 17.58 19.17
N PHE A 63 5.05 17.14 17.97
CA PHE A 63 4.23 17.96 17.09
C PHE A 63 2.83 18.14 17.67
N ASP A 64 2.28 19.34 17.53
CA ASP A 64 0.85 19.56 17.75
C ASP A 64 0.02 18.64 16.84
N GLU A 65 -1.07 18.09 17.37
CA GLU A 65 -1.92 17.14 16.66
C GLU A 65 -2.51 17.73 15.36
N LYS A 66 -2.75 19.04 15.29
CA LYS A 66 -3.20 19.70 14.06
C LYS A 66 -2.14 19.61 12.97
N TYR A 67 -0.90 19.94 13.33
CA TYR A 67 0.23 19.87 12.39
C TYR A 67 0.54 18.43 11.99
N ALA A 68 0.62 17.51 12.95
CA ALA A 68 0.81 16.08 12.69
C ALA A 68 -0.28 15.52 11.77
N SER A 69 -1.54 15.95 11.92
CA SER A 69 -2.66 15.52 11.09
C SER A 69 -2.48 15.91 9.62
N VAL A 70 -2.00 17.13 9.35
CA VAL A 70 -1.77 17.59 7.97
C VAL A 70 -0.62 16.83 7.32
N ILE A 71 0.48 16.58 8.05
CA ILE A 71 1.60 15.78 7.55
C ILE A 71 1.12 14.37 7.22
N TYR A 72 0.44 13.71 8.14
CA TYR A 72 -0.08 12.37 7.95
C TYR A 72 -1.05 12.31 6.76
N ALA A 73 -2.03 13.21 6.71
CA ALA A 73 -3.01 13.30 5.63
C ALA A 73 -2.34 13.48 4.27
N THR A 74 -1.40 14.42 4.17
CA THR A 74 -0.67 14.68 2.92
C THR A 74 0.18 13.48 2.49
N TYR A 75 0.88 12.85 3.44
CA TYR A 75 1.69 11.65 3.17
C TYR A 75 0.83 10.48 2.69
N VAL A 76 -0.19 10.07 3.45
CA VAL A 76 -0.99 8.88 3.12
C VAL A 76 -1.75 9.09 1.81
N SER A 77 -2.30 10.29 1.58
CA SER A 77 -2.96 10.59 0.31
C SER A 77 -2.00 10.54 -0.87
N SER A 78 -0.76 10.99 -0.71
CA SER A 78 0.26 10.98 -1.79
C SER A 78 0.60 9.56 -2.25
N VAL A 79 0.62 8.59 -1.36
CA VAL A 79 0.85 7.17 -1.66
C VAL A 79 -0.22 6.59 -2.60
N TRP A 80 -1.41 7.20 -2.67
CA TRP A 80 -2.51 6.75 -3.52
C TRP A 80 -2.63 7.50 -4.84
N TYR A 81 -2.22 8.79 -4.95
CA TYR A 81 -2.27 9.49 -6.22
C TYR A 81 -0.95 9.45 -7.01
N LEU A 82 0.21 9.35 -6.36
CA LEU A 82 1.50 9.24 -7.05
C LEU A 82 1.64 8.00 -7.96
N PRO A 83 0.98 6.86 -7.69
CA PRO A 83 0.90 5.74 -8.62
C PRO A 83 0.40 6.08 -10.02
N LEU A 84 -0.43 7.11 -10.18
CA LEU A 84 -0.86 7.60 -11.49
C LEU A 84 0.31 8.11 -12.31
N ILE A 85 1.17 8.90 -11.68
CA ILE A 85 2.37 9.47 -12.30
C ILE A 85 3.42 8.38 -12.54
N GLY A 86 3.66 7.55 -11.52
CA GLY A 86 4.65 6.47 -11.59
C GLY A 86 4.32 5.40 -12.61
N GLY A 87 3.03 5.03 -12.73
CA GLY A 87 2.55 4.13 -13.78
C GLY A 87 2.75 4.71 -15.18
N TRP A 88 2.36 5.98 -15.38
CA TRP A 88 2.56 6.67 -16.65
C TRP A 88 4.06 6.76 -17.04
N LEU A 89 4.94 7.08 -16.10
CA LEU A 89 6.39 7.12 -16.33
C LEU A 89 6.94 5.73 -16.67
N ALA A 90 6.43 4.69 -16.01
CA ALA A 90 6.82 3.33 -16.31
C ALA A 90 6.43 2.92 -17.74
N ASP A 91 5.21 3.22 -18.14
CA ASP A 91 4.71 2.87 -19.48
C ASP A 91 5.46 3.60 -20.61
N LYS A 92 5.86 4.85 -20.37
CA LYS A 92 6.51 5.69 -21.39
C LYS A 92 8.03 5.61 -21.41
N ILE A 93 8.68 5.41 -20.25
CA ILE A 93 10.13 5.63 -20.11
C ILE A 93 10.84 4.39 -19.58
N PHE A 94 10.44 3.86 -18.42
CA PHE A 94 11.26 2.89 -17.69
C PHE A 94 10.91 1.42 -17.99
N GLY A 95 9.65 1.12 -18.29
CA GLY A 95 9.08 -0.21 -18.24
C GLY A 95 8.82 -0.66 -16.79
N ALA A 96 7.78 -1.46 -16.57
CA ALA A 96 7.29 -1.84 -15.24
C ALA A 96 8.39 -2.45 -14.35
N ARG A 97 9.27 -3.27 -14.90
CA ARG A 97 10.35 -3.92 -14.13
C ARG A 97 11.33 -2.95 -13.49
N ARG A 98 11.82 -1.97 -14.29
CA ARG A 98 12.75 -0.97 -13.79
C ARG A 98 12.04 -0.04 -12.82
N ALA A 99 10.78 0.28 -13.09
CA ALA A 99 9.97 1.10 -12.19
C ALA A 99 9.80 0.43 -10.81
N VAL A 100 9.54 -0.89 -10.74
CA VAL A 100 9.50 -1.63 -9.48
C VAL A 100 10.85 -1.58 -8.75
N LEU A 101 11.96 -1.80 -9.45
CA LEU A 101 13.30 -1.77 -8.85
C LEU A 101 13.65 -0.37 -8.33
N ILE A 102 13.48 0.66 -9.16
CA ILE A 102 13.76 2.05 -8.81
C ILE A 102 12.88 2.47 -7.63
N GLY A 103 11.58 2.17 -7.70
CA GLY A 103 10.63 2.46 -6.63
C GLY A 103 11.02 1.82 -5.31
N GLY A 104 11.41 0.54 -5.35
CA GLY A 104 11.86 -0.18 -4.16
C GLY A 104 13.14 0.40 -3.53
N ILE A 105 14.11 0.79 -4.36
CA ILE A 105 15.35 1.45 -3.88
C ILE A 105 14.99 2.79 -3.20
N ILE A 106 14.15 3.61 -3.82
CA ILE A 106 13.73 4.90 -3.27
C ILE A 106 12.98 4.71 -1.94
N ILE A 107 12.09 3.70 -1.83
CA ILE A 107 11.40 3.37 -0.57
C ILE A 107 12.41 2.97 0.51
N ALA A 108 13.35 2.09 0.21
CA ALA A 108 14.37 1.66 1.17
C ALA A 108 15.21 2.85 1.67
N CYS A 109 15.69 3.72 0.76
CA CYS A 109 16.38 4.94 1.11
C CYS A 109 15.52 5.85 2.00
N GLY A 110 14.22 5.96 1.74
CA GLY A 110 13.28 6.73 2.55
C GLY A 110 13.18 6.21 3.98
N HIS A 111 13.03 4.90 4.18
CA HIS A 111 12.99 4.31 5.52
C HIS A 111 14.32 4.45 6.27
N TYR A 112 15.45 4.27 5.60
CA TYR A 112 16.75 4.51 6.22
C TYR A 112 16.99 5.99 6.54
N SER A 113 16.46 6.91 5.74
CA SER A 113 16.45 8.34 6.06
C SER A 113 15.70 8.60 7.38
N MET A 114 14.52 7.98 7.58
CA MET A 114 13.75 8.11 8.83
C MET A 114 14.43 7.41 10.02
N ALA A 115 15.33 6.46 9.79
CA ALA A 115 16.13 5.84 10.84
C ALA A 115 17.20 6.80 11.41
N ILE A 116 17.47 7.92 10.74
CA ILE A 116 18.38 8.98 11.22
C ILE A 116 17.57 9.99 12.01
N ASN A 117 17.98 10.28 13.25
CA ASN A 117 17.25 11.17 14.16
C ASN A 117 17.47 12.66 13.82
N THR A 118 16.92 13.12 12.70
CA THR A 118 16.84 14.56 12.38
C THR A 118 15.50 14.88 11.70
N LEU A 119 15.03 16.11 11.87
CA LEU A 119 13.78 16.56 11.26
C LEU A 119 13.86 16.55 9.71
N GLY A 120 15.02 16.94 9.16
CA GLY A 120 15.22 16.95 7.72
C GLY A 120 15.14 15.56 7.10
N THR A 121 15.77 14.56 7.74
CA THR A 121 15.73 13.16 7.28
C THR A 121 14.36 12.52 7.45
N PHE A 122 13.60 12.94 8.44
CA PHE A 122 12.21 12.54 8.62
C PHE A 122 11.34 12.96 7.42
N TYR A 123 11.35 14.26 7.05
CA TYR A 123 10.59 14.73 5.89
C TYR A 123 11.10 14.15 4.56
N ALA A 124 12.41 14.09 4.39
CA ALA A 124 13.01 13.46 3.22
C ALA A 124 12.55 12.00 3.08
N GLY A 125 12.49 11.27 4.20
CA GLY A 125 12.00 9.90 4.24
C GLY A 125 10.55 9.76 3.78
N LEU A 126 9.65 10.59 4.28
CA LEU A 126 8.24 10.58 3.87
C LEU A 126 8.09 10.84 2.37
N ILE A 127 8.81 11.84 1.83
CA ILE A 127 8.78 12.17 0.39
C ILE A 127 9.31 11.01 -0.44
N LEU A 128 10.45 10.44 -0.06
CA LEU A 128 11.07 9.32 -0.77
C LEU A 128 10.14 8.10 -0.78
N ILE A 129 9.56 7.72 0.37
CA ILE A 129 8.65 6.58 0.45
C ILE A 129 7.43 6.80 -0.44
N ALA A 130 6.81 7.97 -0.41
CA ALA A 130 5.66 8.29 -1.24
C ALA A 130 5.99 8.22 -2.74
N CYS A 131 7.12 8.82 -3.16
CA CYS A 131 7.58 8.77 -4.54
C CYS A 131 7.91 7.33 -4.99
N GLY A 132 8.64 6.59 -4.17
CA GLY A 132 9.02 5.21 -4.48
C GLY A 132 7.81 4.27 -4.59
N THR A 133 6.82 4.42 -3.70
CA THR A 133 5.56 3.67 -3.77
C THR A 133 4.79 4.03 -5.05
N GLY A 134 4.83 5.29 -5.47
CA GLY A 134 4.28 5.72 -6.75
C GLY A 134 4.82 4.93 -7.94
N PHE A 135 6.14 4.64 -7.96
CA PHE A 135 6.75 3.82 -9.01
C PHE A 135 6.47 2.32 -8.84
N LEU A 136 6.54 1.78 -7.63
CA LEU A 136 6.47 0.35 -7.40
C LEU A 136 5.05 -0.20 -7.54
N LYS A 137 4.08 0.39 -6.84
CA LYS A 137 2.74 -0.16 -6.61
C LYS A 137 1.94 -0.46 -7.90
N PRO A 138 1.80 0.45 -8.87
CA PRO A 138 1.03 0.17 -10.08
C PRO A 138 1.70 -0.89 -10.94
N ASN A 139 3.03 -0.91 -10.95
CA ASN A 139 3.82 -1.72 -11.85
C ASN A 139 3.93 -3.18 -11.39
N ILE A 140 4.06 -3.44 -10.10
CA ILE A 140 4.14 -4.81 -9.59
C ILE A 140 2.80 -5.55 -9.81
N SER A 141 1.66 -4.88 -9.60
CA SER A 141 0.34 -5.44 -9.86
C SER A 141 0.11 -5.71 -11.36
N SER A 142 0.56 -4.82 -12.24
CA SER A 142 0.53 -5.02 -13.68
C SER A 142 1.35 -6.25 -14.09
N MET A 143 2.52 -6.44 -13.50
CA MET A 143 3.38 -7.60 -13.75
C MET A 143 2.71 -8.92 -13.34
N VAL A 144 1.95 -8.95 -12.25
CA VAL A 144 1.17 -10.15 -11.87
C VAL A 144 0.19 -10.52 -12.98
N GLY A 145 -0.55 -9.55 -13.51
CA GLY A 145 -1.48 -9.79 -14.62
C GLY A 145 -0.81 -10.33 -15.88
N GLN A 146 0.44 -9.93 -16.16
CA GLN A 146 1.21 -10.35 -17.32
C GLN A 146 1.85 -11.73 -17.18
N LEU A 147 1.82 -12.36 -15.99
CA LEU A 147 2.25 -13.75 -15.80
C LEU A 147 1.28 -14.75 -16.43
N TYR A 148 0.06 -14.35 -16.68
CA TYR A 148 -1.02 -15.19 -17.16
C TYR A 148 -1.42 -14.80 -18.57
N GLY A 149 -1.68 -15.78 -19.44
CA GLY A 149 -2.28 -15.54 -20.75
C GLY A 149 -3.71 -14.99 -20.62
N GLY A 150 -4.23 -14.41 -21.70
CA GLY A 150 -5.56 -13.76 -21.68
C GLY A 150 -6.72 -14.69 -21.31
N THR A 151 -6.56 -15.99 -21.53
CA THR A 151 -7.55 -17.06 -21.28
C THR A 151 -7.19 -17.96 -20.10
N ASP A 152 -6.12 -17.66 -19.34
CA ASP A 152 -5.68 -18.52 -18.24
C ASP A 152 -6.62 -18.35 -17.02
N GLU A 153 -7.42 -19.38 -16.75
CA GLU A 153 -8.40 -19.41 -15.63
C GLU A 153 -7.75 -19.26 -14.25
N ARG A 154 -6.44 -19.55 -14.13
CA ARG A 154 -5.68 -19.41 -12.86
C ARG A 154 -5.37 -17.97 -12.50
N ARG A 155 -5.60 -17.01 -13.42
CA ARG A 155 -5.25 -15.59 -13.23
C ARG A 155 -5.86 -15.01 -11.95
N ASP A 156 -7.14 -15.23 -11.71
CA ASP A 156 -7.85 -14.68 -10.55
C ASP A 156 -7.34 -15.29 -9.23
N ALA A 157 -7.05 -16.61 -9.25
CA ALA A 157 -6.43 -17.28 -8.12
C ALA A 157 -5.01 -16.76 -7.85
N GLY A 158 -4.25 -16.47 -8.91
CA GLY A 158 -2.92 -15.85 -8.81
C GLY A 158 -2.96 -14.46 -8.16
N PHE A 159 -3.93 -13.63 -8.53
CA PHE A 159 -4.16 -12.35 -7.85
C PHE A 159 -4.58 -12.52 -6.39
N SER A 160 -5.36 -13.55 -6.06
CA SER A 160 -5.74 -13.85 -4.68
C SER A 160 -4.54 -14.24 -3.83
N ILE A 161 -3.61 -15.04 -4.37
CA ILE A 161 -2.35 -15.37 -3.70
C ILE A 161 -1.51 -14.11 -3.52
N PHE A 162 -1.37 -13.27 -4.54
CA PHE A 162 -0.65 -12.00 -4.46
C PHE A 162 -1.25 -11.08 -3.36
N TYR A 163 -2.58 -10.99 -3.29
CA TYR A 163 -3.29 -10.23 -2.26
C TYR A 163 -3.09 -10.79 -0.85
N MET A 164 -2.95 -12.11 -0.71
CA MET A 164 -2.56 -12.73 0.56
C MET A 164 -1.17 -12.26 1.01
N GLY A 165 -0.21 -12.08 0.08
CA GLY A 165 1.12 -11.51 0.38
C GLY A 165 1.02 -10.09 0.94
N ILE A 166 0.17 -9.23 0.37
CA ILE A 166 -0.13 -7.89 0.88
C ILE A 166 -0.54 -7.95 2.36
N ASN A 167 -1.51 -8.79 2.67
CA ASN A 167 -2.06 -8.90 4.02
C ASN A 167 -1.10 -9.57 5.00
N LEU A 168 -0.27 -10.51 4.55
CA LEU A 168 0.77 -11.10 5.40
C LEU A 168 1.81 -10.05 5.81
N GLY A 169 2.25 -9.20 4.87
CA GLY A 169 3.13 -8.07 5.17
C GLY A 169 2.48 -7.08 6.13
N ALA A 170 1.22 -6.71 5.90
CA ALA A 170 0.46 -5.81 6.74
C ALA A 170 0.19 -6.37 8.15
N PHE A 171 0.06 -7.69 8.30
CA PHE A 171 -0.10 -8.36 9.59
C PHE A 171 1.20 -8.37 10.40
N LEU A 172 2.32 -8.77 9.78
CA LEU A 172 3.59 -8.94 10.49
C LEU A 172 4.23 -7.61 10.88
N SER A 173 4.06 -6.58 10.05
CA SER A 173 4.83 -5.34 10.19
C SER A 173 4.51 -4.52 11.45
N PRO A 174 3.25 -4.26 11.85
CA PRO A 174 2.99 -3.53 13.09
C PRO A 174 3.47 -4.30 14.32
N ILE A 175 3.50 -5.64 14.24
CA ILE A 175 4.01 -6.48 15.33
C ILE A 175 5.51 -6.24 15.52
N VAL A 176 6.29 -6.37 14.45
CA VAL A 176 7.75 -6.21 14.51
C VAL A 176 8.14 -4.76 14.76
N VAL A 177 7.66 -3.85 13.92
CA VAL A 177 8.01 -2.43 13.98
C VAL A 177 7.49 -1.79 15.27
N GLY A 178 6.27 -2.14 15.68
CA GLY A 178 5.68 -1.67 16.93
C GLY A 178 6.44 -2.15 18.16
N PHE A 179 6.89 -3.42 18.17
CA PHE A 179 7.75 -3.93 19.25
C PHE A 179 9.05 -3.13 19.34
N LEU A 180 9.73 -2.92 18.23
CA LEU A 180 10.99 -2.17 18.21
C LEU A 180 10.81 -0.69 18.62
N ALA A 181 9.69 -0.06 18.26
CA ALA A 181 9.45 1.35 18.55
C ALA A 181 8.92 1.61 19.97
N GLN A 182 8.08 0.71 20.50
CA GLN A 182 7.26 1.01 21.68
C GLN A 182 7.52 0.09 22.87
N ALA A 183 8.01 -1.16 22.67
CA ALA A 183 8.12 -2.12 23.78
C ALA A 183 9.18 -1.70 24.81
N PRO A 184 8.86 -1.66 26.12
CA PRO A 184 9.83 -1.36 27.17
C PRO A 184 11.03 -2.32 27.12
N ALA A 185 10.79 -3.62 26.94
CA ALA A 185 11.84 -4.64 26.86
C ALA A 185 12.86 -4.36 25.75
N PHE A 186 12.44 -3.81 24.60
CA PHE A 186 13.37 -3.44 23.53
C PHE A 186 14.13 -2.14 23.88
N ARG A 187 13.49 -1.17 24.51
CA ARG A 187 14.16 0.05 25.01
C ARG A 187 15.23 -0.27 26.04
N ASP A 188 14.96 -1.19 26.95
CA ASP A 188 15.93 -1.68 27.93
C ASP A 188 17.09 -2.42 27.24
N PHE A 189 16.78 -3.24 26.24
CA PHE A 189 17.78 -3.96 25.45
C PHE A 189 18.72 -2.99 24.70
N ILE A 190 18.21 -2.01 23.96
CA ILE A 190 19.08 -1.06 23.25
C ILE A 190 19.86 -0.17 24.24
N SER A 191 19.30 0.13 25.40
CA SER A 191 19.99 0.86 26.47
C SER A 191 21.19 0.04 27.00
N SER A 192 21.03 -1.27 27.17
CA SER A 192 22.14 -2.15 27.55
C SER A 192 23.27 -2.22 26.52
N LEU A 193 22.95 -1.91 25.25
CA LEU A 193 23.92 -1.80 24.15
C LEU A 193 24.58 -0.41 24.05
N GLY A 194 24.18 0.54 24.92
CA GLY A 194 24.71 1.91 24.94
C GLY A 194 23.96 2.90 24.05
N PHE A 195 22.78 2.53 23.51
CA PHE A 195 21.90 3.48 22.80
C PHE A 195 20.96 4.20 23.75
N SER A 196 20.54 5.40 23.36
CA SER A 196 19.43 6.05 24.04
C SER A 196 18.13 5.25 23.88
N PRO A 197 17.36 4.99 24.95
CA PRO A 197 16.02 4.39 24.84
C PRO A 197 15.09 5.13 23.89
N ASN A 198 15.27 6.44 23.74
CA ASN A 198 14.49 7.31 22.85
C ASN A 198 14.76 7.05 21.36
N SER A 199 15.88 6.38 21.03
CA SER A 199 16.16 5.98 19.64
C SER A 199 15.30 4.80 19.16
N ALA A 200 14.48 4.18 20.00
CA ALA A 200 13.62 3.05 19.68
C ALA A 200 12.74 3.27 18.44
N TRP A 201 12.19 4.48 18.26
CA TRP A 201 11.41 4.84 17.07
C TRP A 201 12.20 4.67 15.76
N HIS A 202 13.48 5.08 15.77
CA HIS A 202 14.36 4.99 14.60
C HIS A 202 14.74 3.55 14.27
N TRP A 203 14.81 2.66 15.26
CA TRP A 203 14.93 1.21 15.04
C TRP A 203 13.69 0.65 14.34
N GLY A 204 12.49 1.11 14.70
CA GLY A 204 11.26 0.75 14.03
C GLY A 204 11.26 1.18 12.55
N PHE A 205 11.62 2.42 12.25
CA PHE A 205 11.75 2.91 10.86
C PHE A 205 12.85 2.17 10.10
N GLY A 206 13.99 1.90 10.74
CA GLY A 206 15.08 1.12 10.15
C GLY A 206 14.66 -0.30 9.80
N ALA A 207 13.87 -0.97 10.65
CA ALA A 207 13.35 -2.31 10.38
C ALA A 207 12.43 -2.33 9.14
N ALA A 208 11.64 -1.28 8.92
CA ALA A 208 10.87 -1.13 7.68
C ALA A 208 11.81 -1.03 6.46
N GLY A 209 12.94 -0.31 6.58
CA GLY A 209 13.98 -0.25 5.54
C GLY A 209 14.63 -1.60 5.27
N VAL A 210 14.94 -2.37 6.32
CA VAL A 210 15.46 -3.74 6.19
C VAL A 210 14.45 -4.63 5.46
N GLY A 211 13.16 -4.55 5.82
CA GLY A 211 12.10 -5.28 5.13
C GLY A 211 12.06 -4.96 3.65
N MET A 212 12.09 -3.69 3.26
CA MET A 212 12.13 -3.30 1.84
C MET A 212 13.40 -3.81 1.13
N THR A 213 14.54 -3.76 1.82
CA THR A 213 15.81 -4.30 1.28
C THR A 213 15.72 -5.81 1.03
N LEU A 214 15.10 -6.57 1.95
CA LEU A 214 14.82 -8.00 1.75
C LEU A 214 13.90 -8.22 0.53
N GLY A 215 12.90 -7.37 0.34
CA GLY A 215 12.05 -7.38 -0.84
C GLY A 215 12.84 -7.15 -2.13
N LEU A 216 13.76 -6.20 -2.15
CA LEU A 216 14.65 -5.94 -3.29
C LEU A 216 15.61 -7.10 -3.57
N ILE A 217 16.19 -7.68 -2.51
CA ILE A 217 17.04 -8.87 -2.64
C ILE A 217 16.24 -10.02 -3.23
N GLN A 218 15.02 -10.23 -2.75
CA GLN A 218 14.12 -11.25 -3.27
C GLN A 218 13.69 -10.98 -4.71
N TYR A 219 13.48 -9.72 -5.08
CA TYR A 219 13.14 -9.31 -6.43
C TYR A 219 14.29 -9.57 -7.41
N LEU A 220 15.52 -9.25 -7.01
CA LEU A 220 16.70 -9.45 -7.82
C LEU A 220 17.21 -10.90 -7.81
N PHE A 221 17.02 -11.62 -6.69
CA PHE A 221 17.56 -12.96 -6.43
C PHE A 221 16.49 -13.89 -5.84
N PRO A 222 15.61 -14.47 -6.67
CA PRO A 222 14.50 -15.31 -6.18
C PRO A 222 14.98 -16.51 -5.36
N ILE A 223 14.25 -16.83 -4.30
CA ILE A 223 14.57 -17.91 -3.34
C ILE A 223 14.59 -19.30 -3.99
N SER A 224 13.95 -19.47 -5.15
CA SER A 224 13.82 -20.76 -5.85
C SER A 224 15.14 -21.36 -6.37
N VAL A 225 16.24 -20.59 -6.34
CA VAL A 225 17.55 -21.06 -6.79
C VAL A 225 18.25 -21.80 -5.65
N LYS A 226 18.52 -23.11 -5.82
CA LYS A 226 19.32 -23.91 -4.87
C LYS A 226 20.75 -23.38 -4.82
N ILE A 227 21.17 -22.86 -3.66
CA ILE A 227 22.51 -22.34 -3.44
C ILE A 227 23.31 -23.37 -2.64
N LYS A 228 24.56 -23.60 -3.03
CA LYS A 228 25.56 -24.20 -2.13
C LYS A 228 26.26 -23.06 -1.39
N PRO A 229 25.92 -22.80 -0.10
CA PRO A 229 26.52 -21.71 0.64
C PRO A 229 28.00 -21.99 0.87
N SER A 230 28.87 -21.03 0.57
CA SER A 230 30.28 -21.11 0.93
C SER A 230 30.51 -20.45 2.29
N ILE A 231 30.66 -21.24 3.32
CA ILE A 231 30.92 -20.78 4.70
C ILE A 231 32.12 -19.82 4.73
N LYS A 232 33.17 -20.13 3.98
CA LYS A 232 34.36 -19.24 3.89
C LYS A 232 34.04 -17.83 3.41
N ARG A 233 33.09 -17.66 2.50
CA ARG A 233 32.66 -16.33 2.04
C ARG A 233 31.84 -15.59 3.06
N TYR A 234 30.99 -16.28 3.81
CA TYR A 234 30.26 -15.64 4.90
C TYR A 234 31.22 -15.07 5.94
N PHE A 235 32.22 -15.84 6.37
CA PHE A 235 33.26 -15.33 7.29
C PHE A 235 34.05 -14.17 6.70
N ALA A 236 34.47 -14.24 5.44
CA ALA A 236 35.23 -13.17 4.80
C ALA A 236 34.44 -11.85 4.75
N PHE A 237 33.17 -11.89 4.33
CA PHE A 237 32.35 -10.69 4.26
C PHE A 237 31.97 -10.15 5.64
N VAL A 238 31.68 -11.00 6.62
CA VAL A 238 31.47 -10.56 8.00
C VAL A 238 32.70 -9.83 8.53
N ILE A 239 33.91 -10.39 8.36
CA ILE A 239 35.13 -9.74 8.82
C ILE A 239 35.35 -8.39 8.10
N ILE A 240 35.16 -8.33 6.78
CA ILE A 240 35.32 -7.08 5.99
C ILE A 240 34.37 -6.00 6.53
N PHE A 241 33.10 -6.32 6.72
CA PHE A 241 32.12 -5.35 7.20
C PHE A 241 32.28 -5.02 8.69
N GLU A 242 32.73 -5.96 9.53
CA GLU A 242 33.13 -5.68 10.91
C GLU A 242 34.25 -4.63 10.97
N VAL A 243 35.32 -4.81 10.19
CA VAL A 243 36.42 -3.86 10.11
C VAL A 243 35.93 -2.50 9.57
N PHE A 244 35.11 -2.51 8.52
CA PHE A 244 34.56 -1.29 7.92
C PHE A 244 33.72 -0.49 8.93
N PHE A 245 32.78 -1.12 9.61
CA PHE A 245 31.95 -0.45 10.60
C PHE A 245 32.71 -0.15 11.92
N ALA A 246 33.76 -0.90 12.24
CA ALA A 246 34.65 -0.56 13.34
C ALA A 246 35.37 0.79 13.07
N ILE A 247 35.88 0.98 11.85
CA ILE A 247 36.55 2.22 11.45
C ILE A 247 35.57 3.38 11.41
N ILE A 248 34.50 3.27 10.62
CA ILE A 248 33.52 4.37 10.45
C ILE A 248 32.86 4.70 11.77
N GLY A 249 32.42 3.70 12.54
CA GLY A 249 31.77 3.94 13.81
C GLY A 249 32.71 4.50 14.89
N TRP A 250 34.03 4.26 14.77
CA TRP A 250 35.01 4.93 15.61
C TRP A 250 35.05 6.43 15.32
N PHE A 251 35.09 6.83 14.03
CA PHE A 251 35.02 8.23 13.61
C PHE A 251 33.70 8.91 14.00
N LEU A 252 32.59 8.18 13.99
CA LEU A 252 31.26 8.70 14.33
C LEU A 252 30.90 8.58 15.81
N GLY A 253 31.82 8.09 16.65
CA GLY A 253 31.58 7.92 18.10
C GLY A 253 30.54 6.85 18.44
N TRP A 254 30.30 5.88 17.56
CA TRP A 254 29.31 4.83 17.81
C TRP A 254 29.80 3.83 18.87
N PRO A 255 28.90 3.32 19.76
CA PRO A 255 29.25 2.27 20.70
C PRO A 255 29.79 1.02 19.99
N GLY A 256 30.70 0.28 20.66
CA GLY A 256 31.31 -0.92 20.10
C GLY A 256 30.29 -1.97 19.65
N SER A 257 29.23 -2.19 20.45
CA SER A 257 28.13 -3.08 20.15
C SER A 257 27.39 -2.74 18.86
N VAL A 258 27.19 -1.44 18.56
CA VAL A 258 26.56 -0.97 17.32
C VAL A 258 27.40 -1.34 16.11
N ARG A 259 28.70 -1.07 16.18
CA ARG A 259 29.64 -1.38 15.11
C ARG A 259 29.61 -2.85 14.76
N SER A 260 29.65 -3.74 15.75
CA SER A 260 29.60 -5.19 15.56
C SER A 260 28.24 -5.67 15.05
N ILE A 261 27.11 -5.13 15.53
CA ILE A 261 25.80 -5.50 15.01
C ILE A 261 25.68 -5.13 13.52
N LEU A 262 26.09 -3.92 13.12
CA LEU A 262 26.05 -3.46 11.73
C LEU A 262 27.03 -4.27 10.87
N GLY A 263 28.25 -4.52 11.35
CA GLY A 263 29.25 -5.33 10.67
C GLY A 263 28.75 -6.73 10.38
N LEU A 264 28.21 -7.42 11.39
CA LEU A 264 27.62 -8.75 11.25
C LEU A 264 26.44 -8.74 10.26
N MET A 265 25.50 -7.81 10.42
CA MET A 265 24.30 -7.73 9.58
C MET A 265 24.66 -7.49 8.11
N PHE A 266 25.43 -6.45 7.81
CA PHE A 266 25.83 -6.13 6.45
C PHE A 266 26.77 -7.17 5.86
N GLY A 267 27.65 -7.75 6.66
CA GLY A 267 28.53 -8.85 6.25
C GLY A 267 27.75 -10.10 5.84
N LEU A 268 26.73 -10.48 6.60
CA LEU A 268 25.85 -11.60 6.24
C LEU A 268 25.03 -11.32 4.98
N ILE A 269 24.49 -10.11 4.83
CA ILE A 269 23.74 -9.69 3.63
C ILE A 269 24.66 -9.72 2.40
N ALA A 270 25.85 -9.11 2.49
CA ALA A 270 26.81 -9.10 1.40
C ALA A 270 27.27 -10.50 1.01
N ALA A 271 27.57 -11.35 2.00
CA ALA A 271 27.93 -12.75 1.77
C ALA A 271 26.82 -13.51 1.07
N PHE A 272 25.57 -13.30 1.47
CA PHE A 272 24.41 -13.90 0.83
C PHE A 272 24.32 -13.46 -0.65
N ILE A 273 24.42 -12.14 -0.91
CA ILE A 273 24.37 -11.59 -2.28
C ILE A 273 25.49 -12.18 -3.14
N VAL A 274 26.75 -12.20 -2.65
CA VAL A 274 27.87 -12.70 -3.43
C VAL A 274 27.81 -14.23 -3.63
N ASN A 275 27.34 -14.99 -2.63
CA ASN A 275 27.10 -16.42 -2.83
C ASN A 275 26.03 -16.66 -3.89
N ARG A 276 25.02 -15.81 -3.95
CA ARG A 276 23.97 -15.83 -4.99
C ARG A 276 24.56 -15.51 -6.36
N LEU A 277 25.29 -14.41 -6.49
CA LEU A 277 25.93 -14.00 -7.75
C LEU A 277 26.88 -15.06 -8.29
N LYS A 278 27.64 -15.74 -7.43
CA LYS A 278 28.56 -16.79 -7.85
C LYS A 278 27.87 -18.10 -8.22
N ALA A 279 26.82 -18.49 -7.50
CA ALA A 279 25.96 -19.60 -7.92
C ALA A 279 25.40 -19.35 -9.34
N GLN A 280 25.14 -18.11 -9.65
CA GLN A 280 24.75 -17.62 -10.96
C GLN A 280 25.83 -17.84 -12.03
N SER A 281 27.05 -17.42 -11.75
CA SER A 281 28.17 -17.55 -12.67
C SER A 281 28.50 -19.03 -12.97
N ASP A 282 28.34 -19.90 -11.98
CA ASP A 282 28.58 -21.36 -12.15
C ASP A 282 27.47 -22.06 -12.94
N GLU A 283 26.20 -21.58 -12.84
CA GLU A 283 25.08 -22.08 -13.65
C GLU A 283 25.10 -21.57 -15.09
N SER A 284 25.76 -20.43 -15.38
CA SER A 284 25.95 -19.95 -16.75
C SER A 284 26.77 -20.91 -17.63
N LYS A 285 27.43 -21.88 -17.02
CA LYS A 285 28.15 -22.98 -17.69
C LYS A 285 27.25 -24.14 -18.15
N PHE A 286 25.97 -24.14 -17.72
CA PHE A 286 24.96 -25.12 -18.17
C PHE A 286 24.09 -24.52 -19.30
N PRO A 287 23.41 -25.34 -20.14
CA PRO A 287 22.78 -24.87 -21.36
C PRO A 287 21.81 -23.68 -21.11
N ARG A 288 21.83 -22.74 -22.03
CA ARG A 288 21.28 -21.37 -22.03
C ARG A 288 19.83 -21.13 -21.55
N ASP A 289 19.15 -22.10 -20.99
CA ASP A 289 17.74 -21.98 -20.57
C ASP A 289 17.53 -21.52 -19.13
N LYS A 290 18.61 -21.18 -18.40
CA LYS A 290 18.53 -20.90 -16.96
C LYS A 290 19.21 -19.60 -16.55
N SER A 291 18.82 -18.48 -17.13
CA SER A 291 19.32 -17.19 -16.70
C SER A 291 18.57 -16.66 -15.46
N ILE A 292 19.32 -16.10 -14.55
CA ILE A 292 19.09 -15.88 -13.11
C ILE A 292 18.46 -14.54 -12.73
N TRP A 293 18.39 -13.62 -13.66
CA TRP A 293 17.59 -12.42 -13.43
C TRP A 293 16.12 -12.85 -13.50
N VAL A 294 15.36 -12.59 -12.42
CA VAL A 294 13.89 -12.78 -12.33
C VAL A 294 13.19 -12.59 -13.66
N ILE A 295 13.79 -11.75 -14.42
CA ILE A 295 13.42 -11.26 -15.73
C ILE A 295 13.58 -12.30 -16.84
N LYS A 296 14.48 -13.27 -16.72
CA LYS A 296 14.74 -14.27 -17.77
C LYS A 296 14.24 -15.66 -17.41
N GLU A 297 14.25 -16.05 -16.12
CA GLU A 297 14.10 -17.42 -15.68
C GLU A 297 12.71 -17.86 -15.20
N HIS A 298 11.89 -16.91 -14.76
CA HIS A 298 10.60 -17.25 -14.18
C HIS A 298 9.41 -16.91 -15.10
N GLY A 299 9.59 -16.99 -16.41
CA GLY A 299 8.56 -16.59 -17.35
C GLY A 299 8.34 -15.06 -17.43
N LEU A 300 9.13 -14.27 -16.68
CA LEU A 300 9.07 -12.80 -16.71
C LEU A 300 9.84 -12.17 -17.89
N ARG A 301 10.42 -12.94 -18.79
CA ARG A 301 11.27 -12.42 -19.88
C ARG A 301 10.59 -11.30 -20.68
N ASN A 302 9.28 -11.39 -20.85
CA ASN A 302 8.46 -10.40 -21.58
C ASN A 302 7.58 -9.56 -20.67
N VAL A 303 7.48 -9.88 -19.38
CA VAL A 303 6.67 -9.18 -18.41
C VAL A 303 7.31 -7.82 -18.07
N GLY A 304 6.56 -6.74 -18.10
CA GLY A 304 7.03 -5.40 -17.75
C GLY A 304 8.04 -4.77 -18.72
N LYS A 305 8.24 -5.32 -19.94
CA LYS A 305 8.96 -4.61 -20.99
C LYS A 305 8.11 -3.44 -21.52
N PRO A 306 8.74 -2.30 -21.89
CA PRO A 306 8.01 -1.31 -22.66
C PRO A 306 7.50 -1.95 -23.95
N PRO A 307 6.32 -1.55 -24.45
CA PRO A 307 5.82 -2.06 -25.70
C PRO A 307 6.88 -1.80 -26.78
N THR A 308 7.44 -2.89 -27.34
CA THR A 308 8.21 -2.79 -28.58
C THR A 308 7.28 -2.17 -29.61
N LYS A 309 7.76 -1.18 -30.38
CA LYS A 309 7.04 -0.66 -31.53
C LYS A 309 6.64 -1.86 -32.39
N GLN A 310 5.41 -2.33 -32.23
CA GLN A 310 4.82 -3.26 -33.18
C GLN A 310 4.71 -2.53 -34.50
N THR A 311 5.24 -3.13 -35.53
CA THR A 311 5.06 -2.70 -36.92
C THR A 311 3.57 -2.48 -37.13
N SER A 312 3.27 -1.27 -37.50
CA SER A 312 1.94 -0.69 -37.70
C SER A 312 1.19 -1.35 -38.86
N SER A 313 0.61 -2.51 -38.69
CA SER A 313 -0.33 -3.04 -39.69
C SER A 313 -1.66 -3.58 -39.15
N ASP A 314 -1.82 -3.81 -37.80
CA ASP A 314 -3.03 -4.43 -37.29
C ASP A 314 -3.65 -3.79 -36.03
N VAL A 315 -3.20 -2.60 -35.63
CA VAL A 315 -3.92 -1.79 -34.65
C VAL A 315 -4.53 -0.63 -35.43
N SER A 316 -5.82 -0.70 -35.69
CA SER A 316 -6.59 0.49 -36.09
C SER A 316 -6.11 1.62 -35.18
N GLU A 317 -5.57 2.68 -35.78
CA GLU A 317 -5.07 3.88 -35.13
C GLU A 317 -6.02 4.28 -34.01
N SER A 318 -5.68 3.87 -32.76
CA SER A 318 -6.13 4.63 -31.61
C SER A 318 -5.53 6.01 -31.82
N LYS A 319 -6.31 6.92 -32.43
CA LYS A 319 -5.99 8.34 -32.50
C LYS A 319 -5.51 8.69 -31.10
N SER A 320 -4.20 8.93 -30.96
CA SER A 320 -3.65 9.62 -29.79
C SER A 320 -4.55 10.83 -29.59
N GLU A 321 -5.43 10.79 -28.60
CA GLU A 321 -6.26 11.94 -28.26
C GLU A 321 -5.27 13.06 -27.98
N LYS A 322 -5.14 13.99 -28.93
CA LYS A 322 -4.42 15.24 -28.69
C LYS A 322 -5.09 15.83 -27.48
N LEU A 323 -4.31 16.05 -26.43
CA LEU A 323 -4.78 16.64 -25.18
C LEU A 323 -5.55 17.91 -25.57
N ASP A 324 -6.88 17.88 -25.40
CA ASP A 324 -7.75 19.01 -25.78
C ASP A 324 -7.35 20.20 -24.89
N VAL A 325 -7.03 21.32 -25.53
CA VAL A 325 -6.59 22.55 -24.84
C VAL A 325 -7.60 22.99 -23.77
N VAL A 326 -8.89 22.78 -24.03
CA VAL A 326 -9.94 23.10 -23.04
C VAL A 326 -9.89 22.17 -21.84
N THR A 327 -9.67 20.88 -22.06
CA THR A 327 -9.52 19.90 -20.97
C THR A 327 -8.30 20.23 -20.10
N LEU A 328 -7.17 20.56 -20.73
CA LEU A 328 -5.97 21.00 -20.00
C LEU A 328 -6.22 22.32 -19.26
N GLY A 329 -6.88 23.28 -19.89
CA GLY A 329 -7.25 24.57 -19.28
C GLY A 329 -8.12 24.37 -18.02
N LEU A 330 -9.14 23.53 -18.10
CA LEU A 330 -10.00 23.18 -16.96
C LEU A 330 -9.22 22.48 -15.85
N ALA A 331 -8.27 21.60 -16.18
CA ALA A 331 -7.40 20.95 -15.20
C ALA A 331 -6.54 21.98 -14.45
N VAL A 332 -5.92 22.90 -15.16
CA VAL A 332 -5.10 23.96 -14.57
C VAL A 332 -5.94 24.88 -13.68
N VAL A 333 -7.10 25.33 -14.15
CA VAL A 333 -8.03 26.14 -13.37
C VAL A 333 -8.47 25.41 -12.11
N GLY A 334 -8.83 24.14 -12.22
CA GLY A 334 -9.17 23.30 -11.06
C GLY A 334 -8.02 23.21 -10.06
N GLY A 335 -6.78 23.02 -10.52
CA GLY A 335 -5.58 23.01 -9.67
C GLY A 335 -5.37 24.33 -8.93
N VAL A 336 -5.54 25.46 -9.61
CA VAL A 336 -5.44 26.80 -9.00
C VAL A 336 -6.52 27.00 -7.93
N VAL A 337 -7.77 26.63 -8.24
CA VAL A 337 -8.89 26.72 -7.28
C VAL A 337 -8.63 25.83 -6.08
N GLY A 338 -8.17 24.58 -6.30
CA GLY A 338 -7.80 23.68 -5.21
C GLY A 338 -6.69 24.23 -4.33
N THR A 339 -5.65 24.83 -4.94
CA THR A 339 -4.58 25.51 -4.20
C THR A 339 -5.14 26.65 -3.32
N ALA A 340 -5.97 27.51 -3.90
CA ALA A 340 -6.57 28.63 -3.18
C ALA A 340 -7.43 28.16 -1.99
N LEU A 341 -8.26 27.13 -2.20
CA LEU A 341 -9.08 26.53 -1.13
C LEU A 341 -8.20 25.91 -0.03
N GLY A 342 -7.13 25.19 -0.41
CA GLY A 342 -6.20 24.61 0.55
C GLY A 342 -5.45 25.64 1.39
N LEU A 343 -5.07 26.77 0.80
CA LEU A 343 -4.45 27.90 1.52
C LEU A 343 -5.46 28.63 2.42
N TYR A 344 -6.70 28.77 1.98
CA TYR A 344 -7.73 29.51 2.73
C TYR A 344 -8.27 28.72 3.94
N PHE A 345 -8.50 27.41 3.77
CA PHE A 345 -9.07 26.57 4.82
C PHE A 345 -8.05 25.79 5.63
N GLY A 346 -6.78 25.77 5.22
CA GLY A 346 -5.75 24.95 5.83
C GLY A 346 -4.92 25.67 6.87
N ASP A 347 -4.59 24.96 7.94
CA ASP A 347 -3.85 25.50 9.11
C ASP A 347 -2.31 25.37 8.97
N ALA A 348 -1.80 24.69 7.93
CA ALA A 348 -0.37 24.39 7.74
C ALA A 348 0.24 25.04 6.48
N GLY A 349 -0.28 26.20 6.08
CA GLY A 349 0.23 26.98 4.94
C GLY A 349 0.28 26.17 3.64
N PHE A 350 1.42 26.20 2.92
CA PHE A 350 1.57 25.54 1.63
C PHE A 350 1.32 24.02 1.65
N LEU A 351 1.64 23.33 2.75
CA LEU A 351 1.34 21.91 2.93
C LEU A 351 -0.15 21.60 2.80
N SER A 352 -1.00 22.47 3.32
CA SER A 352 -2.46 22.33 3.22
C SER A 352 -2.98 22.49 1.79
N ALA A 353 -2.24 23.15 0.90
CA ALA A 353 -2.62 23.37 -0.49
C ALA A 353 -2.25 22.23 -1.43
N LEU A 354 -1.22 21.43 -1.11
CA LEU A 354 -0.68 20.40 -2.02
C LEU A 354 -1.74 19.40 -2.48
N PHE A 355 -2.46 18.81 -1.55
CA PHE A 355 -3.46 17.80 -1.89
C PHE A 355 -4.72 18.38 -2.57
N PRO A 356 -5.34 19.47 -2.07
CA PRO A 356 -6.44 20.12 -2.77
C PRO A 356 -6.10 20.57 -4.19
N ALA A 357 -4.85 20.99 -4.44
CA ALA A 357 -4.37 21.31 -5.79
C ALA A 357 -4.45 20.11 -6.74
N VAL A 358 -4.00 18.94 -6.28
CA VAL A 358 -4.06 17.68 -7.05
C VAL A 358 -5.51 17.28 -7.31
N VAL A 359 -6.37 17.31 -6.28
CA VAL A 359 -7.80 16.98 -6.44
C VAL A 359 -8.49 17.93 -7.40
N GLY A 360 -8.24 19.24 -7.26
CA GLY A 360 -8.80 20.26 -8.17
C GLY A 360 -8.34 20.05 -9.61
N PHE A 361 -7.06 19.77 -9.83
CA PHE A 361 -6.52 19.47 -11.16
C PHE A 361 -7.24 18.27 -11.79
N PHE A 362 -7.36 17.16 -11.09
CA PHE A 362 -8.05 15.98 -11.59
C PHE A 362 -9.55 16.22 -11.80
N ALA A 363 -10.21 16.97 -10.91
CA ALA A 363 -11.62 17.33 -11.09
C ALA A 363 -11.84 18.14 -12.38
N GLY A 364 -11.03 19.18 -12.60
CA GLY A 364 -11.07 19.97 -13.82
C GLY A 364 -10.80 19.13 -15.08
N TYR A 365 -9.81 18.25 -15.03
CA TYR A 365 -9.49 17.32 -16.11
C TYR A 365 -10.66 16.37 -16.43
N LEU A 366 -11.30 15.82 -15.41
CA LEU A 366 -12.46 14.94 -15.56
C LEU A 366 -13.67 15.68 -16.16
N ILE A 367 -13.94 16.90 -15.72
CA ILE A 367 -14.99 17.76 -16.30
C ILE A 367 -14.70 18.00 -17.80
N GLY A 368 -13.46 18.27 -18.16
CA GLY A 368 -13.07 18.45 -19.55
C GLY A 368 -13.34 17.22 -20.42
N ILE A 369 -12.97 16.03 -19.92
CA ILE A 369 -13.13 14.77 -20.66
C ILE A 369 -14.60 14.36 -20.82
N THR A 370 -15.47 14.63 -19.83
CA THR A 370 -16.91 14.28 -19.95
C THR A 370 -17.58 14.91 -21.15
N ARG A 371 -17.05 16.03 -21.66
CA ARG A 371 -17.53 16.71 -22.87
C ARG A 371 -17.26 15.91 -24.17
N LEU A 372 -16.31 14.98 -24.12
CA LEU A 372 -15.88 14.18 -25.27
C LEU A 372 -16.56 12.81 -25.34
N LEU A 373 -17.45 12.50 -24.36
CA LEU A 373 -18.13 11.23 -24.27
C LEU A 373 -19.46 11.23 -25.01
N ASN A 374 -19.79 10.12 -25.67
CA ASN A 374 -21.15 9.89 -26.19
C ASN A 374 -22.12 9.56 -25.03
N GLY A 375 -23.45 9.57 -25.31
CA GLY A 375 -24.47 9.44 -24.27
C GLY A 375 -24.38 8.14 -23.43
N ASP A 376 -23.99 7.03 -24.05
CA ASP A 376 -23.89 5.73 -23.33
C ASP A 376 -22.57 5.60 -22.59
N GLU A 377 -21.48 6.14 -23.13
CA GLU A 377 -20.22 6.25 -22.40
C GLU A 377 -20.38 7.16 -21.18
N LEU A 378 -21.07 8.29 -21.35
CA LEU A 378 -21.33 9.23 -20.26
C LEU A 378 -22.12 8.58 -19.12
N LYS A 379 -23.18 7.80 -19.42
CA LYS A 379 -23.94 7.05 -18.39
C LYS A 379 -23.05 6.10 -17.61
N ARG A 380 -22.18 5.34 -18.28
CA ARG A 380 -21.24 4.40 -17.63
C ARG A 380 -20.22 5.13 -16.76
N VAL A 381 -19.67 6.23 -17.25
CA VAL A 381 -18.72 7.06 -16.51
C VAL A 381 -19.39 7.74 -15.31
N LEU A 382 -20.64 8.21 -15.45
CA LEU A 382 -21.42 8.75 -14.33
C LEU A 382 -21.65 7.70 -13.21
N VAL A 383 -21.89 6.44 -13.57
CA VAL A 383 -21.99 5.36 -12.57
C VAL A 383 -20.66 5.20 -11.82
N ILE A 384 -19.53 5.24 -12.53
CA ILE A 384 -18.20 5.19 -11.88
C ILE A 384 -18.05 6.38 -10.92
N PHE A 385 -18.44 7.60 -11.31
CA PHE A 385 -18.36 8.78 -10.43
C PHE A 385 -19.28 8.70 -9.21
N ILE A 386 -20.48 8.15 -9.35
CA ILE A 386 -21.36 7.93 -8.21
C ILE A 386 -20.68 6.97 -7.23
N LEU A 387 -20.18 5.83 -7.70
CA LEU A 387 -19.49 4.86 -6.84
C LEU A 387 -18.18 5.43 -6.25
N PHE A 388 -17.45 6.25 -7.01
CA PHE A 388 -16.29 6.99 -6.53
C PHE A 388 -16.64 7.88 -5.33
N LEU A 389 -17.73 8.66 -5.41
CA LEU A 389 -18.15 9.52 -4.32
C LEU A 389 -18.46 8.71 -3.04
N PHE A 390 -19.20 7.62 -3.18
CA PHE A 390 -19.50 6.75 -2.03
C PHE A 390 -18.27 6.01 -1.50
N SER A 391 -17.32 5.69 -2.36
CA SER A 391 -16.02 5.12 -1.98
C SER A 391 -15.22 6.06 -1.06
N ILE A 392 -15.31 7.38 -1.27
CA ILE A 392 -14.64 8.37 -0.39
C ILE A 392 -15.15 8.22 1.06
N PHE A 393 -16.48 8.10 1.27
CA PHE A 393 -17.05 7.94 2.62
C PHE A 393 -16.58 6.65 3.29
N PHE A 394 -16.41 5.56 2.51
CA PHE A 394 -15.87 4.32 3.03
C PHE A 394 -14.41 4.49 3.47
N TRP A 395 -13.56 4.99 2.57
CA TRP A 395 -12.14 5.12 2.87
C TRP A 395 -11.85 6.17 3.95
N MET A 396 -12.67 7.21 4.06
CA MET A 396 -12.60 8.18 5.16
C MET A 396 -12.76 7.50 6.53
N THR A 397 -13.58 6.47 6.64
CA THR A 397 -13.77 5.72 7.88
C THR A 397 -12.73 4.60 8.05
N TYR A 398 -12.40 3.88 7.00
CA TYR A 398 -11.45 2.78 7.04
C TYR A 398 -10.02 3.24 7.37
N GLU A 399 -9.56 4.31 6.76
CA GLU A 399 -8.22 4.86 6.92
C GLU A 399 -7.98 5.52 8.30
N GLN A 400 -9.01 5.64 9.12
CA GLN A 400 -8.87 6.04 10.53
C GLN A 400 -7.98 5.08 11.34
N ALA A 401 -7.79 3.85 10.87
CA ALA A 401 -6.92 2.86 11.50
C ALA A 401 -5.50 3.39 11.76
N GLY A 402 -4.94 4.18 10.85
CA GLY A 402 -3.59 4.76 10.98
C GLY A 402 -3.55 6.15 11.62
N SER A 403 -4.70 6.73 11.96
CA SER A 403 -4.82 8.08 12.52
C SER A 403 -5.56 8.06 13.86
N SER A 404 -6.83 8.39 13.87
CA SER A 404 -7.61 8.55 15.10
C SER A 404 -7.77 7.26 15.91
N LEU A 405 -7.95 6.10 15.26
CA LEU A 405 -8.06 4.83 15.97
C LEU A 405 -6.71 4.39 16.58
N THR A 406 -5.58 4.78 15.97
CA THR A 406 -4.25 4.57 16.58
C THR A 406 -4.08 5.38 17.86
N LEU A 407 -4.48 6.66 17.87
CA LEU A 407 -4.45 7.49 19.08
C LEU A 407 -5.44 6.99 20.14
N PHE A 408 -6.62 6.53 19.72
CA PHE A 408 -7.60 5.90 20.63
C PHE A 408 -7.00 4.61 21.26
N ALA A 409 -6.33 3.79 20.47
CA ALA A 409 -5.63 2.59 20.96
C ALA A 409 -4.55 2.92 22.00
N ASP A 410 -3.77 3.96 21.76
CA ASP A 410 -2.65 4.36 22.61
C ASP A 410 -3.12 5.03 23.93
N ARG A 411 -4.08 5.94 23.84
CA ARG A 411 -4.48 6.80 24.97
C ARG A 411 -5.63 6.22 25.78
N LEU A 412 -6.61 5.60 25.14
CA LEU A 412 -7.91 5.26 25.74
C LEU A 412 -8.19 3.75 25.84
N THR A 413 -7.34 2.88 25.25
CA THR A 413 -7.53 1.44 25.29
C THR A 413 -6.54 0.79 26.27
N ALA A 414 -6.98 -0.23 27.00
CA ALA A 414 -6.10 -1.02 27.85
C ALA A 414 -5.15 -1.86 26.97
N THR A 415 -3.85 -1.66 27.15
CA THR A 415 -2.79 -2.35 26.40
C THR A 415 -2.00 -3.32 27.29
N THR A 416 -2.65 -3.88 28.31
CA THR A 416 -2.05 -4.84 29.23
C THR A 416 -2.89 -6.10 29.28
N ILE A 417 -2.28 -7.27 29.07
CA ILE A 417 -2.89 -8.59 29.20
C ILE A 417 -2.05 -9.42 30.16
N LEU A 418 -2.65 -9.93 31.23
CA LEU A 418 -1.98 -10.75 32.24
C LEU A 418 -0.68 -10.12 32.80
N GLY A 419 -0.68 -8.81 33.00
CA GLY A 419 0.48 -8.07 33.48
C GLY A 419 1.53 -7.71 32.43
N TRP A 420 1.39 -8.22 31.20
CA TRP A 420 2.27 -7.88 30.09
C TRP A 420 1.72 -6.74 29.26
N GLN A 421 2.54 -5.69 29.05
CA GLN A 421 2.19 -4.53 28.24
C GLN A 421 2.62 -4.74 26.80
N TYR A 422 1.67 -4.64 25.86
CA TYR A 422 1.92 -4.75 24.42
C TYR A 422 1.77 -3.39 23.72
N PRO A 423 2.47 -3.18 22.58
CA PRO A 423 2.41 -1.96 21.79
C PRO A 423 1.00 -1.66 21.27
N SER A 424 0.54 -0.41 21.40
CA SER A 424 -0.76 0.03 20.86
C SER A 424 -0.82 -0.08 19.32
N SER A 425 0.31 0.03 18.63
CA SER A 425 0.44 -0.14 17.18
C SER A 425 0.06 -1.55 16.68
N TRP A 426 0.07 -2.58 17.55
CA TRP A 426 -0.31 -3.95 17.19
C TRP A 426 -1.75 -4.08 16.72
N PHE A 427 -2.64 -3.18 17.16
CA PHE A 427 -4.02 -3.16 16.66
C PHE A 427 -4.11 -2.98 15.15
N GLN A 428 -3.12 -2.37 14.50
CA GLN A 428 -3.11 -2.23 13.04
C GLN A 428 -2.83 -3.55 12.29
N SER A 429 -2.42 -4.63 12.98
CA SER A 429 -2.35 -5.97 12.41
C SER A 429 -3.72 -6.67 12.33
N VAL A 430 -4.70 -6.23 13.12
CA VAL A 430 -6.01 -6.89 13.25
C VAL A 430 -6.80 -6.88 11.92
N PRO A 431 -6.90 -5.78 11.17
CA PRO A 431 -7.57 -5.81 9.87
C PRO A 431 -6.98 -6.83 8.90
N ALA A 432 -5.66 -6.92 8.84
CA ALA A 432 -4.98 -7.80 7.90
C ALA A 432 -5.26 -9.29 8.17
N ILE A 433 -5.27 -9.70 9.44
CA ILE A 433 -5.64 -11.10 9.78
C ILE A 433 -7.11 -11.38 9.48
N PHE A 434 -8.01 -10.41 9.73
CA PHE A 434 -9.41 -10.56 9.36
C PHE A 434 -9.59 -10.65 7.84
N VAL A 435 -8.86 -9.90 7.03
CA VAL A 435 -8.90 -10.05 5.57
C VAL A 435 -8.48 -11.46 5.16
N ILE A 436 -7.39 -12.00 5.72
CA ILE A 436 -6.92 -13.36 5.40
C ILE A 436 -7.99 -14.41 5.72
N ILE A 437 -8.67 -14.27 6.85
CA ILE A 437 -9.69 -15.23 7.30
C ILE A 437 -11.03 -15.03 6.56
N LEU A 438 -11.49 -13.80 6.40
CA LEU A 438 -12.82 -13.51 5.90
C LEU A 438 -12.91 -13.45 4.37
N ALA A 439 -11.83 -13.22 3.64
CA ALA A 439 -11.90 -13.16 2.19
C ALA A 439 -12.38 -14.47 1.55
N PRO A 440 -11.88 -15.67 1.94
CA PRO A 440 -12.44 -16.94 1.47
C PRO A 440 -13.90 -17.14 1.87
N VAL A 441 -14.29 -16.72 3.07
CA VAL A 441 -15.67 -16.83 3.58
C VAL A 441 -16.61 -15.96 2.73
N MET A 442 -16.23 -14.71 2.48
CA MET A 442 -17.02 -13.80 1.64
C MET A 442 -17.12 -14.30 0.20
N ALA A 443 -16.04 -14.86 -0.36
CA ALA A 443 -16.07 -15.48 -1.67
C ALA A 443 -17.06 -16.66 -1.72
N ALA A 444 -17.05 -17.52 -0.72
CA ALA A 444 -18.00 -18.65 -0.61
C ALA A 444 -19.46 -18.17 -0.47
N ILE A 445 -19.70 -17.09 0.31
CA ILE A 445 -21.04 -16.49 0.44
C ILE A 445 -21.54 -15.99 -0.93
N TRP A 446 -20.69 -15.24 -1.67
CA TRP A 446 -21.08 -14.72 -3.00
C TRP A 446 -21.34 -15.86 -4.00
N GLN A 447 -20.51 -16.90 -4.00
CA GLN A 447 -20.70 -18.08 -4.86
C GLN A 447 -21.99 -18.83 -4.49
N GLY A 448 -22.25 -19.04 -3.20
CA GLY A 448 -23.46 -19.73 -2.72
C GLY A 448 -24.76 -18.97 -3.04
N LEU A 449 -24.71 -17.63 -3.05
CA LEU A 449 -25.86 -16.81 -3.44
C LEU A 449 -26.13 -16.84 -4.96
N GLY A 450 -25.13 -17.14 -5.80
CA GLY A 450 -25.27 -17.23 -7.23
C GLY A 450 -26.00 -16.02 -7.84
N HIS A 451 -27.14 -16.25 -8.51
CA HIS A 451 -27.94 -15.17 -9.11
C HIS A 451 -28.65 -14.25 -8.09
N ARG A 452 -28.75 -14.67 -6.82
CA ARG A 452 -29.38 -13.87 -5.75
C ARG A 452 -28.40 -12.88 -5.10
N GLN A 453 -27.13 -12.89 -5.50
CA GLN A 453 -26.13 -11.97 -4.93
C GLN A 453 -26.52 -10.50 -5.18
N PRO A 454 -26.24 -9.59 -4.23
CA PRO A 454 -26.46 -8.17 -4.42
C PRO A 454 -25.70 -7.64 -5.64
N SER A 455 -26.27 -6.67 -6.34
CA SER A 455 -25.56 -5.96 -7.41
C SER A 455 -24.35 -5.20 -6.88
N SER A 456 -23.43 -4.75 -7.77
CA SER A 456 -22.27 -3.97 -7.34
C SER A 456 -22.64 -2.78 -6.44
N PRO A 457 -23.61 -1.90 -6.78
CA PRO A 457 -24.04 -0.84 -5.85
C PRO A 457 -24.61 -1.37 -4.54
N GLY A 458 -25.32 -2.51 -4.57
CA GLY A 458 -25.84 -3.15 -3.36
C GLY A 458 -24.73 -3.65 -2.43
N LYS A 459 -23.65 -4.23 -2.98
CA LYS A 459 -22.49 -4.64 -2.19
C LYS A 459 -21.77 -3.42 -1.59
N PHE A 460 -21.68 -2.31 -2.33
CA PHE A 460 -21.17 -1.04 -1.80
C PHE A 460 -22.01 -0.52 -0.63
N THR A 461 -23.34 -0.58 -0.75
CA THR A 461 -24.26 -0.22 0.34
C THR A 461 -23.98 -1.02 1.60
N ILE A 462 -23.80 -2.34 1.46
CA ILE A 462 -23.46 -3.25 2.57
C ILE A 462 -22.09 -2.84 3.17
N GLY A 463 -21.11 -2.53 2.32
CA GLY A 463 -19.79 -2.08 2.77
C GLY A 463 -19.85 -0.80 3.62
N LEU A 464 -20.57 0.22 3.14
CA LEU A 464 -20.79 1.46 3.88
C LEU A 464 -21.58 1.25 5.18
N PHE A 465 -22.58 0.37 5.16
CA PHE A 465 -23.36 0.05 6.35
C PHE A 465 -22.46 -0.53 7.46
N PHE A 466 -21.63 -1.53 7.15
CA PHE A 466 -20.71 -2.11 8.13
C PHE A 466 -19.67 -1.11 8.61
N ALA A 467 -19.14 -0.25 7.73
CA ALA A 467 -18.23 0.82 8.11
C ALA A 467 -18.92 1.82 9.07
N GLY A 468 -20.16 2.20 8.80
CA GLY A 468 -20.95 3.07 9.68
C GLY A 468 -21.23 2.44 11.05
N ILE A 469 -21.62 1.15 11.09
CA ILE A 469 -21.82 0.42 12.36
C ILE A 469 -20.52 0.31 13.15
N ALA A 470 -19.36 0.12 12.49
CA ALA A 470 -18.06 0.14 13.18
C ALA A 470 -17.84 1.45 13.93
N PHE A 471 -18.27 2.59 13.34
CA PHE A 471 -18.18 3.89 14.00
C PHE A 471 -19.22 4.10 15.10
N VAL A 472 -20.38 3.46 15.03
CA VAL A 472 -21.30 3.38 16.18
C VAL A 472 -20.63 2.67 17.36
N VAL A 473 -19.96 1.53 17.09
CA VAL A 473 -19.28 0.74 18.13
C VAL A 473 -18.16 1.54 18.80
N ILE A 474 -17.31 2.25 18.03
CA ILE A 474 -16.22 3.04 18.62
C ILE A 474 -16.75 4.29 19.34
N ALA A 475 -17.86 4.88 18.90
CA ALA A 475 -18.52 5.97 19.59
C ALA A 475 -18.99 5.56 20.99
N PHE A 476 -19.63 4.39 21.11
CA PHE A 476 -19.97 3.81 22.41
C PHE A 476 -18.74 3.53 23.26
N ALA A 477 -17.69 2.94 22.71
CA ALA A 477 -16.44 2.69 23.42
C ALA A 477 -15.83 4.01 23.92
N SER A 478 -15.87 5.07 23.11
CA SER A 478 -15.38 6.39 23.46
C SER A 478 -16.16 7.02 24.62
N THR A 479 -17.47 6.80 24.69
CA THR A 479 -18.31 7.25 25.83
C THR A 479 -17.86 6.57 27.13
N LEU A 480 -17.58 5.26 27.08
CA LEU A 480 -17.08 4.49 28.23
C LEU A 480 -15.64 4.91 28.61
N ALA A 481 -14.84 5.34 27.66
CA ALA A 481 -13.47 5.78 27.89
C ALA A 481 -13.37 7.04 28.77
N GLY A 482 -14.44 7.80 28.92
CA GLY A 482 -14.55 8.89 29.90
C GLY A 482 -14.45 8.44 31.37
N GLN A 483 -14.68 7.15 31.65
CA GLN A 483 -14.57 6.55 32.99
C GLN A 483 -13.26 5.78 33.21
N GLY A 484 -12.42 5.62 32.18
CA GLY A 484 -11.16 4.89 32.23
C GLY A 484 -10.85 4.17 30.92
N ARG A 485 -9.68 3.53 30.85
CA ARG A 485 -9.30 2.78 29.63
C ARG A 485 -10.27 1.64 29.34
N VAL A 486 -10.72 1.58 28.10
CA VAL A 486 -11.68 0.56 27.62
C VAL A 486 -11.00 -0.73 27.20
N SER A 487 -11.77 -1.81 27.11
CA SER A 487 -11.29 -3.13 26.64
C SER A 487 -10.76 -3.05 25.19
N PRO A 488 -9.66 -3.75 24.85
CA PRO A 488 -9.18 -3.87 23.47
C PRO A 488 -10.18 -4.52 22.51
N MET A 489 -11.13 -5.27 23.02
CA MET A 489 -12.15 -5.95 22.20
C MET A 489 -13.03 -4.97 21.42
N TRP A 490 -13.21 -3.74 21.88
CA TRP A 490 -13.93 -2.71 21.12
C TRP A 490 -13.24 -2.43 19.77
N LEU A 491 -11.93 -2.27 19.76
CA LEU A 491 -11.17 -2.07 18.52
C LEU A 491 -11.15 -3.32 17.64
N VAL A 492 -11.09 -4.52 18.24
CA VAL A 492 -11.17 -5.78 17.49
C VAL A 492 -12.51 -5.88 16.74
N VAL A 493 -13.63 -5.56 17.40
CA VAL A 493 -14.97 -5.54 16.77
C VAL A 493 -15.04 -4.47 15.68
N VAL A 494 -14.51 -3.27 15.91
CA VAL A 494 -14.45 -2.21 14.90
C VAL A 494 -13.73 -2.69 13.65
N TYR A 495 -12.55 -3.26 13.79
CA TYR A 495 -11.77 -3.76 12.66
C TYR A 495 -12.42 -4.96 11.96
N PHE A 496 -13.09 -5.82 12.69
CA PHE A 496 -13.88 -6.90 12.12
C PHE A 496 -14.99 -6.38 11.19
N LEU A 497 -15.77 -5.41 11.66
CA LEU A 497 -16.86 -4.79 10.88
C LEU A 497 -16.31 -4.02 9.68
N GLN A 498 -15.23 -3.25 9.85
CA GLN A 498 -14.57 -2.53 8.76
C GLN A 498 -14.05 -3.49 7.69
N THR A 499 -13.49 -4.64 8.09
CA THR A 499 -12.97 -5.64 7.14
C THR A 499 -14.11 -6.29 6.33
N ILE A 500 -15.24 -6.60 6.94
CA ILE A 500 -16.42 -7.06 6.18
C ILE A 500 -16.82 -5.99 5.15
N GLY A 501 -16.85 -4.73 5.58
CA GLY A 501 -17.15 -3.61 4.69
C GLY A 501 -16.18 -3.50 3.52
N GLU A 502 -14.88 -3.64 3.78
CA GLU A 502 -13.82 -3.61 2.76
C GLU A 502 -13.99 -4.72 1.73
N LEU A 503 -14.22 -5.95 2.18
CA LEU A 503 -14.41 -7.10 1.29
C LEU A 503 -15.69 -7.00 0.44
N CYS A 504 -16.69 -6.24 0.88
CA CYS A 504 -17.87 -5.93 0.08
C CYS A 504 -17.62 -4.82 -0.95
N LEU A 505 -16.69 -3.89 -0.71
CA LEU A 505 -16.54 -2.69 -1.52
C LEU A 505 -15.31 -2.77 -2.45
N SER A 506 -14.15 -3.11 -1.93
CA SER A 506 -12.86 -2.93 -2.62
C SER A 506 -12.72 -3.79 -3.88
N PRO A 507 -12.94 -5.13 -3.85
CA PRO A 507 -12.85 -5.97 -5.04
C PRO A 507 -13.95 -5.64 -6.07
N VAL A 508 -15.13 -5.27 -5.57
CA VAL A 508 -16.30 -4.96 -6.41
C VAL A 508 -16.10 -3.64 -7.16
N GLY A 509 -15.48 -2.64 -6.51
CA GLY A 509 -15.17 -1.36 -7.12
C GLY A 509 -14.23 -1.50 -8.29
N LEU A 510 -13.10 -2.17 -8.09
CA LEU A 510 -12.12 -2.44 -9.15
C LEU A 510 -12.77 -3.18 -10.34
N SER A 511 -13.53 -4.25 -10.06
CA SER A 511 -14.24 -4.99 -11.10
C SER A 511 -15.28 -4.14 -11.83
N THR A 512 -16.01 -3.29 -11.12
CA THR A 512 -17.03 -2.43 -11.74
C THR A 512 -16.40 -1.37 -12.63
N VAL A 513 -15.32 -0.73 -12.20
CA VAL A 513 -14.57 0.24 -13.01
C VAL A 513 -14.05 -0.40 -14.30
N THR A 514 -13.44 -1.59 -14.21
CA THR A 514 -12.91 -2.28 -15.40
C THR A 514 -14.00 -2.69 -16.39
N LYS A 515 -15.21 -2.99 -15.93
CA LYS A 515 -16.34 -3.37 -16.78
C LYS A 515 -17.05 -2.17 -17.44
N LEU A 516 -17.13 -1.05 -16.73
CA LEU A 516 -17.89 0.13 -17.18
C LEU A 516 -17.04 1.14 -17.94
N ALA A 517 -15.75 1.24 -17.64
CA ALA A 517 -14.87 2.22 -18.28
C ALA A 517 -14.78 1.99 -19.80
N PRO A 518 -14.88 3.05 -20.62
CA PRO A 518 -14.54 2.95 -22.03
C PRO A 518 -13.10 2.46 -22.19
N ALA A 519 -12.84 1.56 -23.15
CA ALA A 519 -11.52 0.92 -23.29
C ALA A 519 -10.38 1.95 -23.41
N ARG A 520 -10.63 3.07 -24.15
CA ARG A 520 -9.67 4.18 -24.32
C ARG A 520 -9.36 4.94 -23.01
N MET A 521 -10.22 4.86 -21.98
CA MET A 521 -10.13 5.60 -20.73
C MET A 521 -9.92 4.68 -19.51
N LEU A 522 -9.69 3.39 -19.70
CA LEU A 522 -9.60 2.41 -18.60
C LEU A 522 -8.54 2.82 -17.56
N GLY A 523 -7.35 3.18 -18.00
CA GLY A 523 -6.26 3.61 -17.10
C GLY A 523 -6.64 4.87 -16.31
N LEU A 524 -7.30 5.84 -16.95
CA LEU A 524 -7.78 7.05 -16.29
C LEU A 524 -8.85 6.73 -15.24
N MET A 525 -9.84 5.89 -15.57
CA MET A 525 -10.91 5.52 -14.64
C MET A 525 -10.38 4.71 -13.45
N MET A 526 -9.38 3.88 -13.66
CA MET A 526 -8.66 3.23 -12.57
C MET A 526 -7.93 4.25 -11.69
N GLY A 527 -7.34 5.26 -12.29
CA GLY A 527 -6.74 6.38 -11.57
C GLY A 527 -7.75 7.16 -10.74
N VAL A 528 -8.93 7.44 -11.28
CA VAL A 528 -10.05 8.05 -10.54
C VAL A 528 -10.43 7.17 -9.36
N TRP A 529 -10.49 5.86 -9.52
CA TRP A 529 -10.77 4.95 -8.42
C TRP A 529 -9.76 5.10 -7.28
N PHE A 530 -8.46 5.09 -7.57
CA PHE A 530 -7.43 5.31 -6.55
C PHE A 530 -7.46 6.72 -5.92
N LEU A 531 -7.92 7.72 -6.68
CA LEU A 531 -8.12 9.06 -6.15
C LEU A 531 -9.23 9.09 -5.08
N SER A 532 -10.25 8.21 -5.15
CA SER A 532 -11.25 8.11 -4.07
C SER A 532 -10.63 7.64 -2.74
N ILE A 533 -9.70 6.67 -2.83
CA ILE A 533 -8.95 6.22 -1.66
C ILE A 533 -8.08 7.35 -1.12
N SER A 534 -7.41 8.08 -2.02
CA SER A 534 -6.56 9.22 -1.69
C SER A 534 -7.33 10.32 -0.94
N ILE A 535 -8.51 10.70 -1.42
CA ILE A 535 -9.36 11.72 -0.77
C ILE A 535 -9.85 11.21 0.59
N GLY A 536 -10.33 9.97 0.66
CA GLY A 536 -10.74 9.36 1.93
C GLY A 536 -9.62 9.32 2.96
N SER A 537 -8.41 8.92 2.55
CA SER A 537 -7.21 8.90 3.39
C SER A 537 -6.81 10.31 3.87
N TYR A 538 -6.92 11.33 3.01
CA TYR A 538 -6.64 12.71 3.39
C TYR A 538 -7.60 13.20 4.47
N ILE A 539 -8.91 12.98 4.27
CA ILE A 539 -9.93 13.34 5.26
C ILE A 539 -9.68 12.58 6.58
N ALA A 540 -9.39 11.27 6.51
CA ALA A 540 -9.06 10.47 7.69
C ALA A 540 -7.85 11.01 8.45
N GLY A 541 -6.79 11.41 7.73
CA GLY A 541 -5.60 12.00 8.34
C GLY A 541 -5.91 13.30 9.08
N LEU A 542 -6.71 14.20 8.48
CA LEU A 542 -7.09 15.46 9.10
C LEU A 542 -7.90 15.30 10.39
N THR A 543 -8.59 14.17 10.57
CA THR A 543 -9.39 13.93 11.78
C THR A 543 -8.54 13.67 13.03
N THR A 544 -7.24 13.39 12.89
CA THR A 544 -6.31 13.26 14.01
C THR A 544 -6.32 14.49 14.92
N ARG A 545 -6.55 15.69 14.35
CA ARG A 545 -6.66 16.95 15.11
C ARG A 545 -7.80 16.97 16.15
N LEU A 546 -8.78 16.08 16.02
CA LEU A 546 -9.89 15.99 16.98
C LEU A 546 -9.43 15.42 18.34
N PHE A 547 -8.22 14.87 18.41
CA PHE A 547 -7.59 14.44 19.66
C PHE A 547 -6.81 15.55 20.37
N ALA A 548 -6.72 16.75 19.76
CA ALA A 548 -5.97 17.91 20.26
C ALA A 548 -6.57 18.48 21.53
N GLY A 549 -6.77 17.89 22.59
CA GLY A 549 -7.35 18.44 23.82
C GLY A 549 -7.70 17.40 24.87
N ASN A 550 -7.42 16.13 24.64
CA ASN A 550 -7.73 15.01 25.53
C ASN A 550 -9.22 14.97 25.99
N ASP A 551 -10.11 15.70 25.32
CA ASP A 551 -11.54 15.72 25.62
C ASP A 551 -12.24 14.55 24.95
N THR A 552 -12.58 13.54 25.75
CA THR A 552 -13.30 12.36 25.27
C THR A 552 -14.69 12.69 24.73
N ALA A 553 -15.32 13.78 25.18
CA ALA A 553 -16.64 14.19 24.68
C ALA A 553 -16.55 14.73 23.23
N VAL A 554 -15.50 15.49 22.89
CA VAL A 554 -15.25 15.95 21.52
C VAL A 554 -15.02 14.75 20.60
N LEU A 555 -14.20 13.80 21.04
CA LEU A 555 -13.90 12.58 20.30
C LEU A 555 -15.16 11.73 20.09
N THR A 556 -15.94 11.50 21.12
CA THR A 556 -17.20 10.74 21.05
C THR A 556 -18.18 11.40 20.06
N ARG A 557 -18.32 12.72 20.09
CA ARG A 557 -19.15 13.46 19.13
C ARG A 557 -18.65 13.26 17.71
N ALA A 558 -17.34 13.33 17.48
CA ALA A 558 -16.75 13.12 16.17
C ALA A 558 -17.05 11.70 15.64
N PHE A 559 -16.91 10.67 16.46
CA PHE A 559 -17.22 9.30 16.04
C PHE A 559 -18.71 9.12 15.73
N TRP A 560 -19.62 9.74 16.48
CA TRP A 560 -21.05 9.76 16.15
C TRP A 560 -21.33 10.46 14.82
N ILE A 561 -20.64 11.56 14.52
CA ILE A 561 -20.76 12.25 13.23
C ILE A 561 -20.29 11.34 12.09
N PHE A 562 -19.14 10.66 12.24
CA PHE A 562 -18.68 9.70 11.22
C PHE A 562 -19.66 8.56 11.03
N ALA A 563 -20.21 7.99 12.10
CA ALA A 563 -21.25 6.97 12.03
C ALA A 563 -22.46 7.48 11.24
N ALA A 564 -23.00 8.64 11.62
CA ALA A 564 -24.19 9.22 10.99
C ALA A 564 -23.96 9.53 9.51
N VAL A 565 -22.85 10.15 9.15
CA VAL A 565 -22.50 10.49 7.77
C VAL A 565 -22.34 9.25 6.91
N THR A 566 -21.67 8.21 7.44
CA THR A 566 -21.43 6.97 6.69
C THR A 566 -22.70 6.14 6.53
N LEU A 567 -23.54 6.05 7.56
CA LEU A 567 -24.84 5.40 7.49
C LEU A 567 -25.81 6.15 6.58
N ALA A 568 -25.81 7.47 6.60
CA ALA A 568 -26.57 8.30 5.67
C ALA A 568 -26.13 8.04 4.22
N ALA A 569 -24.81 7.98 3.97
CA ALA A 569 -24.27 7.63 2.66
C ALA A 569 -24.72 6.23 2.23
N ALA A 570 -24.69 5.23 3.13
CA ALA A 570 -25.19 3.89 2.85
C ALA A 570 -26.68 3.92 2.48
N PHE A 571 -27.50 4.66 3.21
CA PHE A 571 -28.94 4.82 2.93
C PHE A 571 -29.18 5.48 1.57
N VAL A 572 -28.52 6.58 1.28
CA VAL A 572 -28.63 7.29 -0.01
C VAL A 572 -28.24 6.37 -1.16
N LEU A 573 -27.14 5.61 -1.03
CA LEU A 573 -26.72 4.67 -2.06
C LEU A 573 -27.73 3.53 -2.24
N ALA A 574 -28.35 3.05 -1.15
CA ALA A 574 -29.42 2.05 -1.23
C ALA A 574 -30.59 2.57 -2.08
N VAL A 575 -31.03 3.80 -1.83
CA VAL A 575 -32.11 4.47 -2.60
C VAL A 575 -31.71 4.68 -4.06
N LEU A 576 -30.46 5.02 -4.34
CA LEU A 576 -29.94 5.23 -5.70
C LEU A 576 -29.66 3.91 -6.46
N THR A 577 -29.54 2.78 -5.77
CA THR A 577 -29.20 1.48 -6.38
C THR A 577 -30.12 1.09 -7.55
N PRO A 578 -31.45 1.23 -7.50
CA PRO A 578 -32.32 0.93 -8.66
C PRO A 578 -32.05 1.83 -9.88
N LEU A 579 -31.75 3.12 -9.64
CA LEU A 579 -31.42 4.06 -10.69
C LEU A 579 -30.08 3.69 -11.37
N ILE A 580 -29.07 3.40 -10.56
CA ILE A 580 -27.74 3.00 -11.05
C ILE A 580 -27.84 1.72 -11.89
N LYS A 581 -28.64 0.75 -11.48
CA LYS A 581 -28.90 -0.48 -12.25
C LYS A 581 -29.50 -0.20 -13.64
N ARG A 582 -30.35 0.82 -13.77
CA ARG A 582 -30.92 1.21 -15.08
C ARG A 582 -29.90 1.88 -15.99
N MET A 583 -28.90 2.53 -15.42
CA MET A 583 -27.81 3.18 -16.17
C MET A 583 -26.69 2.20 -16.60
N THR A 584 -26.61 1.03 -15.97
CA THR A 584 -25.64 -0.01 -16.36
C THR A 584 -26.23 -0.89 -17.46
N PRO A 585 -25.54 -1.10 -18.61
CA PRO A 585 -25.97 -2.06 -19.61
C PRO A 585 -26.15 -3.44 -18.94
N ARG A 586 -27.22 -4.13 -19.27
CA ARG A 586 -27.36 -5.54 -18.92
C ARG A 586 -26.17 -6.26 -19.56
N ALA A 587 -25.38 -6.99 -18.77
CA ALA A 587 -24.42 -7.93 -19.30
C ALA A 587 -25.23 -8.92 -20.16
N THR A 588 -25.08 -8.80 -21.48
CA THR A 588 -25.58 -9.78 -22.44
C THR A 588 -24.77 -11.05 -22.28
#